data_c7df33a92934d98e45cf1fc79059a9a4
#
_entry.id   c7df33a92934d98e45cf1fc79059a9a4
#
_cell.length_a   1.000
_cell.length_b   1.000
_cell.length_c   1.000
_cell.angle_alpha   90.00
_cell.angle_beta   90.00
_cell.angle_gamma   90.00
#
_symmetry.space_group_name_H-M   'P 1'
#
loop_
_entity.id
_entity.type
_entity.pdbx_description
1 polymer ?
#
loop_
_entity_poly.entity_id
_entity_poly.type
_entity_poly.pdbx_seq_one_letter_code
_entity_poly.pdbx_strand_id
1 'polypeptide(L)'
;CIRDSPDTYHAYAEKFPKLKEIQTTGEIWDNSFSLEQALQTRPQVFVISASSFKAAEEAGIISGFEKAGIPTVVIDYFVEPIKNTVPSIRIMGQLFGQQQRAEEFVKFYESKIKNVTDTLERTKPQEQRVFLWRAPGYFDCCQTFKESNLAKIVTAAGGTNLGDNLLSSQQGTLSPEAVAKAAPDVVIATGANWSSESSPAKPGTYVPLGYSADSKSVAQEWKKVLEKQTVINQLQAVKSKRAYVAWHHFYDSPYNFLAVEWFAQAIHPREFADLEPERDFQELHTRFLPVDANGTFWTGLP
;
A
#
# COMPACT_ATOMS: atom_id res chain seq x y z
N CYS A 1 2.67 8.30 -4.33
CA CYS A 1 2.49 9.74 -4.11
C CYS A 1 1.01 10.07 -3.93
N ILE A 2 0.65 11.17 -3.20
CA ILE A 2 -0.77 11.50 -2.96
C ILE A 2 -1.55 11.79 -4.26
N ARG A 3 -0.89 12.15 -5.35
CA ARG A 3 -1.56 12.39 -6.65
C ARG A 3 -1.96 11.12 -7.39
N ASP A 4 -1.34 9.99 -7.08
CA ASP A 4 -1.69 8.68 -7.67
C ASP A 4 -3.00 8.13 -7.08
N SER A 5 -3.45 8.72 -5.98
CA SER A 5 -4.74 8.49 -5.36
C SER A 5 -5.55 9.78 -5.37
N PRO A 6 -6.48 9.99 -6.33
CA PRO A 6 -7.30 11.18 -6.39
C PRO A 6 -8.02 11.50 -5.08
N ASP A 7 -8.50 10.49 -4.41
CA ASP A 7 -9.16 10.57 -3.10
C ASP A 7 -8.24 11.13 -2.01
N THR A 8 -7.02 10.60 -1.89
CA THR A 8 -6.01 11.12 -0.97
C THR A 8 -5.62 12.55 -1.33
N TYR A 9 -5.41 12.83 -2.63
CA TYR A 9 -5.09 14.18 -3.09
C TYR A 9 -6.17 15.19 -2.69
N HIS A 10 -7.45 14.85 -2.85
CA HIS A 10 -8.55 15.73 -2.45
C HIS A 10 -8.53 16.02 -0.95
N ALA A 11 -8.40 15.00 -0.11
CA ALA A 11 -8.34 15.17 1.34
C ALA A 11 -7.21 16.13 1.77
N TYR A 12 -6.03 15.98 1.16
CA TYR A 12 -4.90 16.86 1.46
C TYR A 12 -5.06 18.26 0.83
N ALA A 13 -5.61 18.39 -0.37
CA ALA A 13 -5.78 19.66 -1.06
C ALA A 13 -6.86 20.55 -0.41
N GLU A 14 -7.79 19.99 0.33
CA GLU A 14 -8.73 20.73 1.18
C GLU A 14 -8.00 21.41 2.36
N LYS A 15 -7.07 20.71 2.99
CA LYS A 15 -6.25 21.27 4.10
C LYS A 15 -5.15 22.21 3.58
N PHE A 16 -4.59 21.91 2.42
CA PHE A 16 -3.47 22.67 1.81
C PHE A 16 -3.82 23.07 0.38
N PRO A 17 -4.60 24.16 0.17
CA PRO A 17 -5.03 24.57 -1.19
C PRO A 17 -3.88 24.80 -2.17
N LYS A 18 -2.69 25.19 -1.68
CA LYS A 18 -1.48 25.36 -2.51
C LYS A 18 -1.04 24.10 -3.24
N LEU A 19 -1.46 22.90 -2.80
CA LEU A 19 -1.20 21.66 -3.54
C LEU A 19 -1.79 21.66 -4.95
N LYS A 20 -2.88 22.43 -5.17
CA LYS A 20 -3.52 22.58 -6.49
C LYS A 20 -2.67 23.41 -7.47
N GLU A 21 -1.76 24.24 -6.96
CA GLU A 21 -0.90 25.11 -7.73
C GLU A 21 0.43 24.46 -8.11
N ILE A 22 0.78 23.32 -7.47
CA ILE A 22 2.03 22.60 -7.73
C ILE A 22 1.95 21.91 -9.10
N GLN A 23 2.88 22.24 -9.98
CA GLN A 23 3.01 21.62 -11.30
C GLN A 23 3.41 20.15 -11.17
N THR A 24 2.88 19.31 -12.04
CA THR A 24 3.35 17.95 -12.24
C THR A 24 4.45 17.92 -13.30
N THR A 25 5.45 17.10 -13.08
CA THR A 25 6.58 16.92 -14.00
C THR A 25 6.54 15.60 -14.75
N GLY A 26 5.41 14.87 -14.66
CA GLY A 26 5.24 13.53 -15.21
C GLY A 26 5.76 12.42 -14.29
N GLU A 27 5.70 11.20 -14.77
CA GLU A 27 6.02 9.98 -14.03
C GLU A 27 7.21 9.23 -14.68
N ILE A 28 8.07 8.64 -13.86
CA ILE A 28 9.26 7.90 -14.37
C ILE A 28 8.83 6.55 -14.96
N TRP A 29 7.85 5.90 -14.35
CA TRP A 29 7.42 4.56 -14.75
C TRP A 29 6.74 4.48 -16.12
N ASP A 30 6.16 5.58 -16.60
CA ASP A 30 5.50 5.68 -17.93
C ASP A 30 6.31 6.52 -18.94
N ASN A 31 7.53 6.92 -18.55
CA ASN A 31 8.44 7.76 -19.34
C ASN A 31 7.90 9.18 -19.66
N SER A 32 6.93 9.68 -18.91
CA SER A 32 6.41 11.03 -19.09
C SER A 32 7.18 12.10 -18.28
N PHE A 33 8.11 11.69 -17.41
CA PHE A 33 8.86 12.63 -16.57
C PHE A 33 9.70 13.60 -17.40
N SER A 34 9.52 14.90 -17.16
CA SER A 34 10.27 15.96 -17.82
C SER A 34 11.32 16.55 -16.89
N LEU A 35 12.57 16.18 -17.11
CA LEU A 35 13.71 16.75 -16.38
C LEU A 35 13.79 18.28 -16.55
N GLU A 36 13.53 18.80 -17.75
CA GLU A 36 13.54 20.24 -18.02
C GLU A 36 12.50 20.97 -17.16
N GLN A 37 11.26 20.51 -17.15
CA GLN A 37 10.22 21.10 -16.30
C GLN A 37 10.57 21.00 -14.80
N ALA A 38 11.13 19.88 -14.36
CA ALA A 38 11.57 19.71 -12.99
C ALA A 38 12.66 20.71 -12.62
N LEU A 39 13.66 20.92 -13.47
CA LEU A 39 14.74 21.90 -13.25
C LEU A 39 14.24 23.35 -13.25
N GLN A 40 13.20 23.69 -14.03
CA GLN A 40 12.57 25.03 -14.03
C GLN A 40 11.96 25.39 -12.68
N THR A 41 11.55 24.41 -11.87
CA THR A 41 11.06 24.64 -10.50
C THR A 41 12.17 25.01 -9.51
N ARG A 42 13.45 24.93 -9.92
CA ARG A 42 14.66 25.18 -9.09
C ARG A 42 14.64 24.39 -7.78
N PRO A 43 14.48 23.07 -7.81
CA PRO A 43 14.43 22.27 -6.60
C PRO A 43 15.79 22.29 -5.89
N GLN A 44 15.76 22.23 -4.56
CA GLN A 44 16.98 22.12 -3.74
C GLN A 44 17.44 20.67 -3.57
N VAL A 45 16.54 19.73 -3.79
CA VAL A 45 16.75 18.28 -3.68
C VAL A 45 15.77 17.55 -4.57
N PHE A 46 16.20 16.45 -5.16
CA PHE A 46 15.34 15.50 -5.84
C PHE A 46 15.14 14.29 -4.93
N VAL A 47 13.89 14.00 -4.52
CA VAL A 47 13.55 12.83 -3.71
C VAL A 47 12.89 11.80 -4.60
N ILE A 48 13.39 10.57 -4.56
CA ILE A 48 12.92 9.47 -5.42
C ILE A 48 12.72 8.18 -4.62
N SER A 49 11.72 7.40 -5.00
CA SER A 49 11.55 6.04 -4.47
C SER A 49 12.64 5.09 -5.00
N ALA A 50 13.11 4.18 -4.14
CA ALA A 50 14.04 3.13 -4.53
C ALA A 50 13.52 2.29 -5.72
N SER A 51 12.20 2.08 -5.80
CA SER A 51 11.58 1.36 -6.92
C SER A 51 11.74 2.03 -8.28
N SER A 52 11.87 3.36 -8.32
CA SER A 52 12.03 4.13 -9.55
C SER A 52 13.49 4.51 -9.85
N PHE A 53 14.40 4.27 -8.89
CA PHE A 53 15.78 4.76 -9.00
C PHE A 53 16.50 4.23 -10.24
N LYS A 54 16.45 2.91 -10.49
CA LYS A 54 17.11 2.30 -11.65
C LYS A 54 16.58 2.86 -12.98
N ALA A 55 15.28 3.00 -13.14
CA ALA A 55 14.68 3.58 -14.34
C ALA A 55 15.09 5.04 -14.53
N ALA A 56 15.15 5.83 -13.44
CA ALA A 56 15.61 7.21 -13.48
C ALA A 56 17.11 7.32 -13.84
N GLU A 57 17.93 6.40 -13.35
CA GLU A 57 19.37 6.32 -13.70
C GLU A 57 19.55 6.00 -15.18
N GLU A 58 18.87 4.96 -15.70
CA GLU A 58 18.91 4.55 -17.09
C GLU A 58 18.39 5.64 -18.04
N ALA A 59 17.38 6.40 -17.62
CA ALA A 59 16.84 7.54 -18.37
C ALA A 59 17.71 8.82 -18.27
N GLY A 60 18.81 8.80 -17.52
CA GLY A 60 19.70 9.96 -17.34
C GLY A 60 19.14 11.07 -16.45
N ILE A 61 18.03 10.83 -15.74
CA ILE A 61 17.38 11.80 -14.85
C ILE A 61 18.30 12.12 -13.66
N ILE A 62 18.88 11.10 -13.02
CA ILE A 62 19.79 11.26 -11.88
C ILE A 62 20.99 12.13 -12.28
N SER A 63 21.69 11.77 -13.38
CA SER A 63 22.82 12.53 -13.87
C SER A 63 22.45 13.96 -14.31
N GLY A 64 21.23 14.17 -14.74
CA GLY A 64 20.71 15.50 -15.08
C GLY A 64 20.59 16.41 -13.85
N PHE A 65 20.05 15.92 -12.73
CA PHE A 65 20.01 16.66 -11.47
C PHE A 65 21.43 16.89 -10.90
N GLU A 66 22.30 15.90 -10.94
CA GLU A 66 23.70 16.03 -10.50
C GLU A 66 24.45 17.13 -11.26
N LYS A 67 24.32 17.19 -12.59
CA LYS A 67 24.91 18.25 -13.43
C LYS A 67 24.37 19.64 -13.09
N ALA A 68 23.13 19.71 -12.60
CA ALA A 68 22.52 20.96 -12.12
C ALA A 68 22.89 21.29 -10.66
N GLY A 69 23.73 20.47 -10.00
CA GLY A 69 24.13 20.65 -8.59
C GLY A 69 23.01 20.32 -7.59
N ILE A 70 22.01 19.55 -8.00
CA ILE A 70 20.87 19.16 -7.18
C ILE A 70 21.08 17.73 -6.68
N PRO A 71 21.23 17.50 -5.36
CA PRO A 71 21.41 16.18 -4.80
C PRO A 71 20.15 15.31 -4.93
N THR A 72 20.36 14.03 -5.15
CA THR A 72 19.28 13.01 -5.15
C THR A 72 19.25 12.29 -3.81
N VAL A 73 18.07 12.18 -3.22
CA VAL A 73 17.79 11.44 -1.99
C VAL A 73 16.85 10.28 -2.30
N VAL A 74 17.27 9.08 -1.96
CA VAL A 74 16.47 7.85 -2.17
C VAL A 74 15.77 7.46 -0.88
N ILE A 75 14.46 7.24 -0.95
CA ILE A 75 13.64 6.69 0.13
C ILE A 75 12.95 5.41 -0.34
N ASP A 76 12.54 4.57 0.59
CA ASP A 76 11.87 3.32 0.23
C ASP A 76 10.78 2.95 1.23
N TYR A 77 9.56 2.92 0.73
CA TYR A 77 8.39 2.34 1.40
C TYR A 77 7.83 1.17 0.57
N PHE A 78 8.43 0.90 -0.60
CA PHE A 78 7.89 0.02 -1.62
C PHE A 78 8.65 -1.31 -1.74
N VAL A 79 9.96 -1.28 -1.95
CA VAL A 79 10.74 -2.51 -2.26
C VAL A 79 10.89 -3.36 -1.00
N GLU A 80 11.35 -2.76 0.09
CA GLU A 80 11.51 -3.39 1.40
C GLU A 80 10.77 -2.58 2.48
N PRO A 81 9.42 -2.56 2.45
CA PRO A 81 8.63 -1.63 3.26
C PRO A 81 8.91 -1.76 4.76
N ILE A 82 9.04 -2.98 5.28
CA ILE A 82 9.29 -3.18 6.73
C ILE A 82 10.69 -2.74 7.12
N LYS A 83 11.68 -3.04 6.29
CA LYS A 83 13.10 -2.75 6.58
C LYS A 83 13.44 -1.28 6.40
N ASN A 84 12.90 -0.64 5.36
CA ASN A 84 13.36 0.66 4.89
C ASN A 84 12.45 1.83 5.30
N THR A 85 11.26 1.60 5.87
CA THR A 85 10.38 2.68 6.34
C THR A 85 11.07 3.54 7.40
N VAL A 86 11.64 2.95 8.44
CA VAL A 86 12.29 3.70 9.51
C VAL A 86 13.48 4.53 9.02
N PRO A 87 14.46 3.97 8.27
CA PRO A 87 15.52 4.76 7.66
C PRO A 87 15.00 5.90 6.78
N SER A 88 13.97 5.65 5.97
CA SER A 88 13.38 6.65 5.08
C SER A 88 12.73 7.82 5.85
N ILE A 89 12.02 7.53 6.93
CA ILE A 89 11.45 8.57 7.81
C ILE A 89 12.56 9.41 8.47
N ARG A 90 13.65 8.79 8.92
CA ARG A 90 14.79 9.51 9.49
C ARG A 90 15.46 10.42 8.46
N ILE A 91 15.65 9.95 7.23
CA ILE A 91 16.17 10.74 6.11
C ILE A 91 15.27 11.96 5.85
N MET A 92 13.95 11.75 5.76
CA MET A 92 13.00 12.84 5.57
C MET A 92 13.00 13.81 6.75
N GLY A 93 13.09 13.32 7.98
CA GLY A 93 13.22 14.16 9.18
C GLY A 93 14.45 15.05 9.13
N GLN A 94 15.60 14.51 8.70
CA GLN A 94 16.84 15.28 8.53
C GLN A 94 16.70 16.32 7.41
N LEU A 95 16.16 15.89 6.26
CA LEU A 95 15.99 16.75 5.08
C LEU A 95 15.15 17.99 5.36
N PHE A 96 14.11 17.85 6.18
CA PHE A 96 13.19 18.95 6.52
C PHE A 96 13.42 19.57 7.90
N GLY A 97 14.49 19.21 8.62
CA GLY A 97 14.78 19.75 9.96
C GLY A 97 13.73 19.34 11.00
N GLN A 98 13.10 18.18 10.81
CA GLN A 98 12.02 17.64 11.66
C GLN A 98 12.42 16.34 12.36
N GLN A 99 13.68 16.23 12.79
CA GLN A 99 14.23 15.01 13.36
C GLN A 99 13.45 14.50 14.58
N GLN A 100 13.07 15.43 15.48
CA GLN A 100 12.30 15.06 16.67
C GLN A 100 10.96 14.43 16.31
N ARG A 101 10.22 15.05 15.37
CA ARG A 101 8.92 14.53 14.91
C ARG A 101 9.07 13.20 14.18
N ALA A 102 10.14 13.03 13.40
CA ALA A 102 10.47 11.78 12.75
C ALA A 102 10.71 10.66 13.77
N GLU A 103 11.49 10.91 14.85
CA GLU A 103 11.73 9.91 15.90
C GLU A 103 10.47 9.61 16.74
N GLU A 104 9.57 10.56 16.94
CA GLU A 104 8.26 10.31 17.56
C GLU A 104 7.42 9.34 16.71
N PHE A 105 7.39 9.54 15.40
CA PHE A 105 6.73 8.63 14.47
C PHE A 105 7.42 7.26 14.42
N VAL A 106 8.75 7.23 14.37
CA VAL A 106 9.52 5.97 14.35
C VAL A 106 9.20 5.12 15.59
N LYS A 107 9.20 5.71 16.78
CA LYS A 107 8.83 4.99 18.02
C LYS A 107 7.40 4.45 17.96
N PHE A 108 6.48 5.23 17.42
CA PHE A 108 5.10 4.79 17.22
C PHE A 108 5.05 3.59 16.27
N TYR A 109 5.65 3.72 15.07
CA TYR A 109 5.74 2.67 14.06
C TYR A 109 6.37 1.38 14.60
N GLU A 110 7.57 1.50 15.21
CA GLU A 110 8.29 0.35 15.75
C GLU A 110 7.49 -0.36 16.84
N SER A 111 6.74 0.37 17.66
CA SER A 111 5.88 -0.23 18.71
C SER A 111 4.78 -1.10 18.12
N LYS A 112 4.18 -0.69 16.97
CA LYS A 112 3.13 -1.44 16.30
C LYS A 112 3.68 -2.71 15.63
N ILE A 113 4.78 -2.58 14.88
CA ILE A 113 5.46 -3.73 14.27
C ILE A 113 5.92 -4.72 15.34
N LYS A 114 6.51 -4.22 16.43
CA LYS A 114 6.97 -5.07 17.54
C LYS A 114 5.83 -5.85 18.19
N ASN A 115 4.67 -5.24 18.40
CA ASN A 115 3.51 -5.92 18.97
C ASN A 115 3.10 -7.15 18.12
N VAL A 116 3.09 -7.00 16.80
CA VAL A 116 2.78 -8.11 15.89
C VAL A 116 3.88 -9.18 15.95
N THR A 117 5.15 -8.77 15.86
CA THR A 117 6.30 -9.70 15.89
C THR A 117 6.35 -10.48 17.20
N ASP A 118 6.26 -9.81 18.36
CA ASP A 118 6.29 -10.47 19.68
C ASP A 118 5.13 -11.47 19.83
N THR A 119 3.96 -11.14 19.30
CA THR A 119 2.79 -12.04 19.35
C THR A 119 3.03 -13.28 18.50
N LEU A 120 3.55 -13.14 17.28
CA LEU A 120 3.89 -14.27 16.41
C LEU A 120 4.97 -15.17 17.05
N GLU A 121 6.01 -14.58 17.61
CA GLU A 121 7.09 -15.32 18.27
C GLU A 121 6.59 -16.11 19.51
N ARG A 122 5.71 -15.50 20.28
CA ARG A 122 5.13 -16.09 21.50
C ARG A 122 4.13 -17.20 21.21
N THR A 123 3.24 -16.99 20.20
CA THR A 123 2.12 -17.90 19.93
C THR A 123 2.47 -18.98 18.93
N LYS A 124 3.43 -18.70 18.04
CA LYS A 124 3.85 -19.62 16.95
C LYS A 124 2.64 -20.22 16.22
N PRO A 125 1.77 -19.38 15.65
CA PRO A 125 0.52 -19.86 15.05
C PRO A 125 0.78 -20.81 13.89
N GLN A 126 -0.24 -21.61 13.55
CA GLN A 126 -0.17 -22.47 12.38
C GLN A 126 -0.01 -21.64 11.11
N GLU A 127 0.87 -22.09 10.20
CA GLU A 127 1.06 -21.48 8.90
C GLU A 127 -0.27 -21.31 8.15
N GLN A 128 -0.46 -20.12 7.58
CA GLN A 128 -1.61 -19.76 6.76
C GLN A 128 -1.13 -19.28 5.39
N ARG A 129 -1.63 -19.92 4.33
CA ARG A 129 -1.34 -19.54 2.94
C ARG A 129 -2.25 -18.39 2.54
N VAL A 130 -1.64 -17.31 2.08
CA VAL A 130 -2.33 -16.09 1.70
C VAL A 130 -2.27 -15.88 0.20
N PHE A 131 -3.43 -15.77 -0.45
CA PHE A 131 -3.49 -15.22 -1.78
C PHE A 131 -3.58 -13.68 -1.69
N LEU A 132 -2.45 -13.02 -1.89
CA LEU A 132 -2.41 -11.57 -2.04
C LEU A 132 -2.85 -11.21 -3.46
N TRP A 133 -3.97 -10.50 -3.60
CA TRP A 133 -4.58 -10.21 -4.89
C TRP A 133 -4.55 -8.72 -5.21
N ARG A 134 -3.69 -8.34 -6.15
CA ARG A 134 -3.52 -6.95 -6.54
C ARG A 134 -4.73 -6.43 -7.29
N ALA A 135 -5.40 -5.41 -6.74
CA ALA A 135 -6.42 -4.59 -7.38
C ALA A 135 -7.40 -5.36 -8.30
N PRO A 136 -8.14 -6.37 -7.74
CA PRO A 136 -9.08 -7.14 -8.52
C PRO A 136 -10.14 -6.26 -9.17
N GLY A 137 -10.41 -6.52 -10.46
CA GLY A 137 -11.35 -5.78 -11.27
C GLY A 137 -10.77 -4.54 -11.93
N TYR A 138 -9.74 -3.90 -11.34
CA TYR A 138 -8.93 -2.90 -12.00
C TYR A 138 -7.93 -3.56 -12.97
N PHE A 139 -7.31 -4.67 -12.52
CA PHE A 139 -6.52 -5.57 -13.35
C PHE A 139 -7.25 -6.89 -13.55
N ASP A 140 -6.87 -7.61 -14.61
CA ASP A 140 -7.31 -8.99 -14.81
C ASP A 140 -6.87 -9.89 -13.66
N CYS A 141 -7.64 -10.95 -13.41
CA CYS A 141 -7.26 -11.95 -12.43
C CYS A 141 -6.02 -12.73 -12.92
N CYS A 142 -5.05 -13.02 -12.12
CA CYS A 142 -4.93 -12.77 -10.70
C CYS A 142 -3.53 -12.22 -10.43
N GLN A 143 -3.36 -10.92 -10.50
CA GLN A 143 -2.07 -10.27 -10.26
C GLN A 143 -1.68 -10.36 -8.79
N THR A 144 -0.41 -10.63 -8.54
CA THR A 144 0.17 -10.73 -7.19
C THR A 144 1.65 -10.35 -7.18
N PHE A 145 2.25 -10.35 -6.01
CA PHE A 145 3.66 -10.03 -5.78
C PHE A 145 4.43 -11.23 -5.22
N LYS A 146 5.74 -11.25 -5.45
CA LYS A 146 6.71 -12.20 -4.90
C LYS A 146 7.79 -11.45 -4.13
N GLU A 147 8.01 -11.81 -2.87
CA GLU A 147 9.13 -11.37 -2.01
C GLU A 147 9.41 -9.86 -2.00
N SER A 148 8.44 -9.05 -2.36
CA SER A 148 8.54 -7.59 -2.44
C SER A 148 7.20 -6.94 -2.10
N ASN A 149 7.19 -5.64 -1.82
CA ASN A 149 5.98 -4.86 -1.66
C ASN A 149 5.03 -5.44 -0.58
N LEU A 150 3.73 -5.54 -0.88
CA LEU A 150 2.72 -6.12 0.01
C LEU A 150 2.98 -7.59 0.37
N ALA A 151 3.73 -8.36 -0.43
CA ALA A 151 4.16 -9.72 -0.06
C ALA A 151 5.03 -9.71 1.20
N LYS A 152 5.92 -8.72 1.35
CA LYS A 152 6.70 -8.51 2.59
C LYS A 152 5.81 -8.18 3.80
N ILE A 153 4.72 -7.46 3.56
CA ILE A 153 3.73 -7.16 4.62
C ILE A 153 2.97 -8.42 5.03
N VAL A 154 2.57 -9.28 4.09
CA VAL A 154 1.97 -10.59 4.39
C VAL A 154 2.91 -11.42 5.27
N THR A 155 4.20 -11.48 4.91
CA THR A 155 5.21 -12.22 5.70
C THR A 155 5.37 -11.62 7.09
N ALA A 156 5.46 -10.29 7.22
CA ALA A 156 5.56 -9.60 8.50
C ALA A 156 4.32 -9.83 9.40
N ALA A 157 3.17 -10.08 8.80
CA ALA A 157 1.92 -10.42 9.48
C ALA A 157 1.78 -11.93 9.80
N GLY A 158 2.81 -12.73 9.54
CA GLY A 158 2.84 -14.17 9.84
C GLY A 158 2.19 -15.07 8.78
N GLY A 159 1.92 -14.57 7.57
CA GLY A 159 1.37 -15.35 6.45
C GLY A 159 2.44 -15.84 5.49
N THR A 160 2.12 -16.90 4.74
CA THR A 160 2.90 -17.39 3.61
C THR A 160 2.23 -16.93 2.32
N ASN A 161 2.85 -16.00 1.61
CA ASN A 161 2.30 -15.47 0.36
C ASN A 161 2.43 -16.50 -0.79
N LEU A 162 1.36 -16.79 -1.50
CA LEU A 162 1.37 -17.74 -2.62
C LEU A 162 2.28 -17.30 -3.78
N GLY A 163 2.38 -15.99 -4.01
CA GLY A 163 3.23 -15.44 -5.07
C GLY A 163 4.70 -15.82 -4.92
N ASP A 164 5.18 -15.98 -3.69
CA ASP A 164 6.58 -16.29 -3.39
C ASP A 164 7.02 -17.62 -4.00
N ASN A 165 6.10 -18.59 -4.07
CA ASN A 165 6.35 -19.92 -4.61
C ASN A 165 5.89 -20.11 -6.06
N LEU A 166 4.99 -19.25 -6.56
CA LEU A 166 4.33 -19.47 -7.86
C LEU A 166 4.80 -18.51 -8.96
N LEU A 167 5.40 -17.36 -8.59
CA LEU A 167 5.91 -16.39 -9.56
C LEU A 167 7.40 -16.59 -9.83
N SER A 168 7.82 -16.31 -11.06
CA SER A 168 9.23 -16.24 -11.48
C SER A 168 9.84 -14.85 -11.33
N SER A 169 9.01 -13.81 -11.18
CA SER A 169 9.40 -12.40 -11.04
C SER A 169 8.69 -11.75 -9.85
N GLN A 170 9.17 -10.59 -9.39
CA GLN A 170 8.62 -9.88 -8.23
C GLN A 170 7.15 -9.48 -8.36
N GLN A 171 6.65 -9.39 -9.59
CA GLN A 171 5.24 -9.14 -9.89
C GLN A 171 4.82 -9.99 -11.08
N GLY A 172 3.62 -10.55 -11.04
CA GLY A 172 3.09 -11.35 -12.13
C GLY A 172 1.63 -11.71 -11.96
N THR A 173 1.11 -12.44 -12.96
CA THR A 173 -0.27 -12.90 -12.98
C THR A 173 -0.31 -14.42 -12.86
N LEU A 174 -1.05 -14.94 -11.90
CA LEU A 174 -1.38 -16.36 -11.77
C LEU A 174 -2.66 -16.65 -12.54
N SER A 175 -2.83 -17.89 -13.04
CA SER A 175 -4.17 -18.28 -13.51
C SER A 175 -5.09 -18.51 -12.32
N PRO A 176 -6.41 -18.28 -12.47
CA PRO A 176 -7.38 -18.59 -11.41
C PRO A 176 -7.31 -20.03 -10.94
N GLU A 177 -7.04 -20.98 -11.85
CA GLU A 177 -6.88 -22.41 -11.56
C GLU A 177 -5.62 -22.69 -10.73
N ALA A 178 -4.52 -21.96 -10.98
CA ALA A 178 -3.30 -22.08 -10.17
C ALA A 178 -3.56 -21.62 -8.74
N VAL A 179 -4.30 -20.52 -8.56
CA VAL A 179 -4.72 -20.05 -7.23
C VAL A 179 -5.63 -21.07 -6.56
N ALA A 180 -6.61 -21.62 -7.28
CA ALA A 180 -7.52 -22.64 -6.74
C ALA A 180 -6.78 -23.91 -6.33
N LYS A 181 -5.82 -24.38 -7.13
CA LYS A 181 -4.98 -25.54 -6.83
C LYS A 181 -4.09 -25.30 -5.59
N ALA A 182 -3.59 -24.07 -5.42
CA ALA A 182 -2.79 -23.70 -4.25
C ALA A 182 -3.63 -23.64 -2.96
N ALA A 183 -4.97 -23.56 -3.07
CA ALA A 183 -5.94 -23.61 -1.98
C ALA A 183 -5.57 -22.66 -0.82
N PRO A 184 -5.61 -21.34 -1.02
CA PRO A 184 -5.29 -20.38 0.02
C PRO A 184 -6.24 -20.47 1.21
N ASP A 185 -5.69 -20.26 2.40
CA ASP A 185 -6.45 -20.22 3.66
C ASP A 185 -7.10 -18.85 3.88
N VAL A 186 -6.49 -17.80 3.28
CA VAL A 186 -6.95 -16.41 3.34
C VAL A 186 -6.77 -15.74 1.97
N VAL A 187 -7.72 -14.91 1.57
CA VAL A 187 -7.59 -13.99 0.43
C VAL A 187 -7.47 -12.56 0.96
N ILE A 188 -6.42 -11.86 0.58
CA ILE A 188 -6.25 -10.43 0.87
C ILE A 188 -6.11 -9.71 -0.46
N ALA A 189 -7.14 -8.97 -0.82
CA ALA A 189 -7.14 -8.13 -2.02
C ALA A 189 -6.71 -6.70 -1.69
N THR A 190 -6.40 -5.92 -2.72
CA THR A 190 -6.18 -4.48 -2.59
C THR A 190 -7.17 -3.70 -3.44
N GLY A 191 -7.54 -2.50 -2.98
CA GLY A 191 -8.43 -1.60 -3.69
C GLY A 191 -8.16 -0.14 -3.32
N ALA A 192 -8.55 0.78 -4.19
CA ALA A 192 -8.51 2.20 -3.90
C ALA A 192 -9.56 2.92 -4.76
N ASN A 193 -9.90 4.15 -4.39
CA ASN A 193 -10.75 4.98 -5.23
C ASN A 193 -9.90 5.62 -6.34
N TRP A 194 -9.85 4.97 -7.50
CA TRP A 194 -9.19 5.47 -8.72
C TRP A 194 -10.14 6.26 -9.63
N SER A 195 -11.37 6.51 -9.19
CA SER A 195 -12.32 7.32 -9.97
C SER A 195 -11.90 8.79 -10.00
N SER A 196 -12.13 9.43 -11.14
CA SER A 196 -12.01 10.86 -11.33
C SER A 196 -13.26 11.39 -12.04
N GLU A 197 -13.44 12.70 -12.09
CA GLU A 197 -14.55 13.30 -12.84
C GLU A 197 -14.52 12.90 -14.34
N SER A 198 -13.31 12.78 -14.91
CA SER A 198 -13.11 12.35 -16.29
C SER A 198 -13.21 10.83 -16.49
N SER A 199 -13.09 10.03 -15.44
CA SER A 199 -13.17 8.57 -15.50
C SER A 199 -13.89 8.01 -14.27
N PRO A 200 -15.22 8.10 -14.19
CA PRO A 200 -15.98 7.60 -13.06
C PRO A 200 -15.94 6.07 -13.00
N ALA A 201 -15.82 5.55 -11.80
CA ALA A 201 -15.85 4.10 -11.56
C ALA A 201 -17.21 3.50 -11.93
N LYS A 202 -17.19 2.36 -12.63
CA LYS A 202 -18.38 1.53 -12.82
C LYS A 202 -18.55 0.58 -11.64
N PRO A 203 -19.76 0.35 -11.13
CA PRO A 203 -20.01 -0.59 -10.03
C PRO A 203 -19.42 -1.98 -10.31
N GLY A 204 -18.72 -2.56 -9.33
CA GLY A 204 -18.08 -3.88 -9.44
C GLY A 204 -16.88 -3.93 -10.39
N THR A 205 -16.25 -2.79 -10.70
CA THR A 205 -15.00 -2.74 -11.45
C THR A 205 -13.80 -2.96 -10.53
N TYR A 206 -13.82 -2.33 -9.36
CA TYR A 206 -12.82 -2.47 -8.31
C TYR A 206 -13.42 -2.04 -6.96
N VAL A 207 -12.68 -2.25 -5.87
CA VAL A 207 -13.14 -1.86 -4.53
C VAL A 207 -12.61 -0.46 -4.19
N PRO A 208 -13.47 0.55 -4.06
CA PRO A 208 -13.06 1.94 -3.86
C PRO A 208 -12.77 2.23 -2.38
N LEU A 209 -11.59 1.87 -1.90
CA LEU A 209 -11.10 2.19 -0.56
C LEU A 209 -10.42 3.56 -0.52
N GLY A 210 -10.47 4.24 0.63
CA GLY A 210 -9.82 5.52 0.88
C GLY A 210 -10.64 6.47 1.75
N TYR A 211 -10.27 7.74 1.77
CA TYR A 211 -10.83 8.78 2.66
C TYR A 211 -12.30 9.09 2.43
N SER A 212 -12.78 9.01 1.19
CA SER A 212 -14.18 9.25 0.83
C SER A 212 -15.06 7.99 0.84
N ALA A 213 -14.47 6.83 1.14
CA ALA A 213 -15.13 5.55 1.02
C ALA A 213 -16.09 5.28 2.19
N ASP A 214 -17.34 4.98 1.88
CA ASP A 214 -18.34 4.51 2.84
C ASP A 214 -18.23 3.00 3.04
N SER A 215 -18.13 2.55 4.29
CA SER A 215 -17.86 1.15 4.65
C SER A 215 -18.90 0.18 4.10
N LYS A 216 -20.17 0.58 4.09
CA LYS A 216 -21.27 -0.25 3.59
C LYS A 216 -21.20 -0.42 2.07
N SER A 217 -20.91 0.67 1.36
CA SER A 217 -20.71 0.65 -0.10
C SER A 217 -19.48 -0.17 -0.48
N VAL A 218 -18.38 -0.01 0.24
CA VAL A 218 -17.13 -0.79 0.01
C VAL A 218 -17.38 -2.28 0.16
N ALA A 219 -18.04 -2.73 1.23
CA ALA A 219 -18.36 -4.13 1.44
C ALA A 219 -19.25 -4.72 0.32
N GLN A 220 -20.22 -3.93 -0.18
CA GLN A 220 -21.04 -4.33 -1.33
C GLN A 220 -20.23 -4.43 -2.62
N GLU A 221 -19.34 -3.48 -2.91
CA GLU A 221 -18.48 -3.53 -4.09
C GLU A 221 -17.50 -4.70 -4.01
N TRP A 222 -16.94 -4.99 -2.84
CA TRP A 222 -16.09 -6.17 -2.64
C TRP A 222 -16.83 -7.46 -3.01
N LYS A 223 -18.06 -7.62 -2.53
CA LYS A 223 -18.91 -8.75 -2.89
C LYS A 223 -19.14 -8.84 -4.40
N LYS A 224 -19.48 -7.75 -5.07
CA LYS A 224 -19.70 -7.71 -6.54
C LYS A 224 -18.43 -8.07 -7.32
N VAL A 225 -17.26 -7.60 -6.89
CA VAL A 225 -15.99 -7.95 -7.51
C VAL A 225 -15.75 -9.46 -7.43
N LEU A 226 -15.94 -10.06 -6.26
CA LEU A 226 -15.81 -11.50 -6.07
C LEU A 226 -16.82 -12.30 -6.90
N GLU A 227 -18.08 -11.89 -6.95
CA GLU A 227 -19.14 -12.59 -7.71
C GLU A 227 -18.81 -12.69 -9.22
N LYS A 228 -18.05 -11.72 -9.77
CA LYS A 228 -17.57 -11.77 -11.16
C LYS A 228 -16.42 -12.75 -11.39
N GLN A 229 -15.78 -13.23 -10.33
CA GLN A 229 -14.60 -14.11 -10.39
C GLN A 229 -14.99 -15.56 -10.12
N THR A 230 -15.47 -16.24 -11.16
CA THR A 230 -16.13 -17.55 -11.03
C THR A 230 -15.30 -18.61 -10.32
N VAL A 231 -13.98 -18.67 -10.53
CA VAL A 231 -13.07 -19.62 -9.88
C VAL A 231 -12.73 -19.15 -8.46
N ILE A 232 -12.33 -17.90 -8.30
CA ILE A 232 -11.91 -17.35 -6.99
C ILE A 232 -13.08 -17.35 -6.00
N ASN A 233 -14.28 -17.05 -6.46
CA ASN A 233 -15.49 -17.09 -5.63
C ASN A 233 -15.82 -18.48 -5.07
N GLN A 234 -15.27 -19.56 -5.65
CA GLN A 234 -15.44 -20.93 -5.15
C GLN A 234 -14.39 -21.34 -4.11
N LEU A 235 -13.37 -20.54 -3.86
CA LEU A 235 -12.34 -20.84 -2.86
C LEU A 235 -12.96 -21.01 -1.47
N GLN A 236 -12.42 -21.96 -0.69
CA GLN A 236 -12.87 -22.19 0.69
C GLN A 236 -12.67 -20.92 1.55
N ALA A 237 -11.58 -20.17 1.35
CA ALA A 237 -11.34 -18.90 2.01
C ALA A 237 -12.49 -17.91 1.79
N VAL A 238 -13.02 -17.80 0.57
CA VAL A 238 -14.17 -16.94 0.26
C VAL A 238 -15.46 -17.45 0.91
N LYS A 239 -15.73 -18.75 0.80
CA LYS A 239 -16.92 -19.39 1.42
C LYS A 239 -16.95 -19.28 2.94
N SER A 240 -15.79 -19.31 3.58
CA SER A 240 -15.65 -19.14 5.03
C SER A 240 -15.47 -17.68 5.47
N LYS A 241 -15.72 -16.73 4.57
CA LYS A 241 -15.58 -15.27 4.80
C LYS A 241 -14.16 -14.83 5.21
N ARG A 242 -13.14 -15.60 4.83
CA ARG A 242 -11.73 -15.24 5.01
C ARG A 242 -11.18 -14.53 3.76
N ALA A 243 -11.94 -13.58 3.23
CA ALA A 243 -11.60 -12.78 2.08
C ALA A 243 -11.77 -11.29 2.43
N TYR A 244 -10.67 -10.58 2.35
CA TYR A 244 -10.53 -9.20 2.80
C TYR A 244 -10.02 -8.31 1.68
N VAL A 245 -10.21 -7.01 1.83
CA VAL A 245 -9.64 -6.02 0.93
C VAL A 245 -9.05 -4.86 1.73
N ALA A 246 -7.80 -4.49 1.42
CA ALA A 246 -7.05 -3.40 2.04
C ALA A 246 -6.84 -2.25 1.04
N TRP A 247 -6.68 -1.04 1.57
CA TRP A 247 -6.31 0.10 0.76
C TRP A 247 -4.99 -0.13 0.02
N HIS A 248 -5.00 0.09 -1.30
CA HIS A 248 -3.90 -0.26 -2.18
C HIS A 248 -2.58 0.46 -1.82
N HIS A 249 -2.66 1.74 -1.45
CA HIS A 249 -1.47 2.58 -1.25
C HIS A 249 -0.77 2.40 0.12
N PHE A 250 -1.12 1.40 0.92
CA PHE A 250 -0.30 1.01 2.08
C PHE A 250 1.11 0.57 1.71
N TYR A 251 1.29 0.10 0.48
CA TYR A 251 2.55 -0.47 0.02
C TYR A 251 3.64 0.59 -0.26
N ASP A 252 3.29 1.84 -0.46
CA ASP A 252 4.22 2.93 -0.77
C ASP A 252 4.13 4.09 0.22
N SER A 253 3.68 3.81 1.41
CA SER A 253 3.52 4.80 2.47
C SER A 253 4.07 4.32 3.81
N PRO A 254 4.47 5.24 4.70
CA PRO A 254 4.90 4.88 6.05
C PRO A 254 3.77 4.34 6.94
N TYR A 255 2.54 4.24 6.42
CA TYR A 255 1.38 3.66 7.12
C TYR A 255 1.29 2.14 6.97
N ASN A 256 2.27 1.51 6.35
CA ASN A 256 2.28 0.07 6.07
C ASN A 256 2.18 -0.80 7.34
N PHE A 257 2.51 -0.27 8.53
CA PHE A 257 2.27 -0.96 9.80
C PHE A 257 0.80 -1.29 10.02
N LEU A 258 -0.15 -0.44 9.58
CA LEU A 258 -1.59 -0.73 9.65
C LEU A 258 -1.95 -1.95 8.79
N ALA A 259 -1.36 -2.05 7.59
CA ALA A 259 -1.55 -3.25 6.77
C ALA A 259 -0.96 -4.50 7.45
N VAL A 260 0.17 -4.39 8.15
CA VAL A 260 0.71 -5.50 8.95
C VAL A 260 -0.28 -5.92 10.04
N GLU A 261 -0.87 -4.96 10.76
CA GLU A 261 -1.86 -5.24 11.83
C GLU A 261 -3.14 -5.87 11.27
N TRP A 262 -3.74 -5.30 10.21
CA TRP A 262 -4.95 -5.87 9.59
C TRP A 262 -4.70 -7.25 9.00
N PHE A 263 -3.57 -7.44 8.33
CA PHE A 263 -3.22 -8.75 7.78
C PHE A 263 -2.99 -9.77 8.89
N ALA A 264 -2.29 -9.40 9.99
CA ALA A 264 -2.11 -10.27 11.13
C ALA A 264 -3.45 -10.72 11.73
N GLN A 265 -4.38 -9.79 11.92
CA GLN A 265 -5.73 -10.09 12.42
C GLN A 265 -6.53 -10.98 11.45
N ALA A 266 -6.43 -10.74 10.13
CA ALA A 266 -7.10 -11.55 9.12
C ALA A 266 -6.51 -12.96 9.00
N ILE A 267 -5.18 -13.07 9.10
CA ILE A 267 -4.44 -14.33 8.97
C ILE A 267 -4.56 -15.17 10.24
N HIS A 268 -4.46 -14.56 11.41
CA HIS A 268 -4.44 -15.20 12.73
C HIS A 268 -5.43 -14.55 13.71
N PRO A 269 -6.76 -14.64 13.45
CA PRO A 269 -7.76 -13.87 14.20
C PRO A 269 -7.85 -14.22 15.69
N ARG A 270 -7.39 -15.41 16.10
CA ARG A 270 -7.39 -15.81 17.52
C ARG A 270 -6.23 -15.17 18.29
N GLU A 271 -5.06 -15.18 17.68
CA GLU A 271 -3.81 -14.68 18.25
C GLU A 271 -3.80 -13.16 18.33
N PHE A 272 -4.53 -12.50 17.44
CA PHE A 272 -4.64 -11.06 17.31
C PHE A 272 -6.05 -10.51 17.62
N ALA A 273 -6.83 -11.22 18.45
CA ALA A 273 -8.18 -10.79 18.82
C ALA A 273 -8.20 -9.43 19.55
N ASP A 274 -7.14 -9.11 20.31
CA ASP A 274 -7.02 -7.87 21.08
C ASP A 274 -6.32 -6.74 20.31
N LEU A 275 -5.97 -6.96 19.04
CA LEU A 275 -5.37 -5.93 18.20
C LEU A 275 -6.44 -4.93 17.74
N GLU A 276 -6.16 -3.64 17.83
CA GLU A 276 -7.10 -2.56 17.51
C GLU A 276 -6.58 -1.64 16.37
N PRO A 277 -6.44 -2.16 15.14
CA PRO A 277 -5.87 -1.38 14.02
C PRO A 277 -6.64 -0.10 13.72
N GLU A 278 -7.97 -0.09 13.94
CA GLU A 278 -8.82 1.08 13.75
C GLU A 278 -8.46 2.20 14.74
N ARG A 279 -8.16 1.86 15.98
CA ARG A 279 -7.69 2.81 16.99
C ARG A 279 -6.31 3.35 16.60
N ASP A 280 -5.43 2.50 16.10
CA ASP A 280 -4.09 2.87 15.67
C ASP A 280 -4.14 3.75 14.40
N PHE A 281 -5.10 3.53 13.52
CA PHE A 281 -5.42 4.41 12.40
C PHE A 281 -5.87 5.81 12.88
N GLN A 282 -6.74 5.88 13.88
CA GLN A 282 -7.18 7.16 14.49
C GLN A 282 -6.00 7.88 15.17
N GLU A 283 -5.15 7.14 15.89
CA GLU A 283 -3.96 7.70 16.56
C GLU A 283 -2.96 8.25 15.55
N LEU A 284 -2.70 7.54 14.44
CA LEU A 284 -1.87 7.98 13.32
C LEU A 284 -2.32 9.36 12.81
N HIS A 285 -3.61 9.49 12.51
CA HIS A 285 -4.17 10.73 11.96
C HIS A 285 -4.11 11.87 12.99
N THR A 286 -4.51 11.61 14.22
CA THR A 286 -4.53 12.63 15.27
C THR A 286 -3.14 13.18 15.59
N ARG A 287 -2.10 12.32 15.58
CA ARG A 287 -0.75 12.71 15.99
C ARG A 287 0.13 13.18 14.86
N PHE A 288 0.00 12.56 13.68
CA PHE A 288 1.01 12.68 12.63
C PHE A 288 0.50 13.24 11.32
N LEU A 289 -0.79 13.11 11.01
CA LEU A 289 -1.36 13.53 9.74
C LEU A 289 -2.21 14.79 9.87
N PRO A 290 -2.25 15.62 8.83
CA PRO A 290 -3.05 16.85 8.83
C PRO A 290 -4.52 16.62 8.45
N VAL A 291 -4.87 15.41 7.98
CA VAL A 291 -6.21 15.03 7.52
C VAL A 291 -6.90 14.17 8.55
N ASP A 292 -8.23 14.23 8.58
CA ASP A 292 -9.02 13.47 9.53
C ASP A 292 -9.05 11.97 9.15
N ALA A 293 -9.19 11.09 10.16
CA ALA A 293 -9.28 9.65 9.98
C ALA A 293 -10.66 9.22 9.47
N ASN A 294 -11.05 9.71 8.30
CA ASN A 294 -12.32 9.40 7.67
C ASN A 294 -12.16 8.29 6.63
N GLY A 295 -13.28 7.69 6.22
CA GLY A 295 -13.32 6.73 5.14
C GLY A 295 -13.16 5.28 5.56
N THR A 296 -12.84 4.43 4.59
CA THR A 296 -12.68 2.98 4.78
C THR A 296 -11.41 2.53 4.08
N PHE A 297 -10.52 1.94 4.84
CA PHE A 297 -9.19 1.50 4.36
C PHE A 297 -9.01 -0.03 4.41
N TRP A 298 -9.96 -0.71 5.05
CA TRP A 298 -9.97 -2.15 5.21
C TRP A 298 -11.40 -2.66 5.39
N THR A 299 -11.72 -3.80 4.80
CA THR A 299 -12.97 -4.52 5.07
C THR A 299 -12.86 -6.01 4.74
N GLY A 300 -13.74 -6.82 5.34
CA GLY A 300 -13.98 -8.21 4.98
C GLY A 300 -15.29 -8.38 4.21
N LEU A 301 -15.63 -9.63 3.90
CA LEU A 301 -16.95 -9.98 3.39
C LEU A 301 -18.01 -9.84 4.49
N PRO A 302 -19.20 -9.28 4.16
CA PRO A 302 -20.29 -9.10 5.09
C PRO A 302 -20.90 -10.43 5.59
#